data_07524d516b4d2b3e1267554b77743afd
#
_entry.id   07524d516b4d2b3e1267554b77743afd
#
_cell.length_a   1.000
_cell.length_b   1.000
_cell.length_c   1.000
_cell.angle_alpha   90.00
_cell.angle_beta   90.00
_cell.angle_gamma   90.00
#
_symmetry.space_group_name_H-M   'P 1'
#
loop_
_entity.id
_entity.type
_entity.pdbx_description
1 polymer ?
#
loop_
_entity_poly.entity_id
_entity_poly.type
_entity_poly.pdbx_seq_one_letter_code
_entity_poly.pdbx_strand_id
1 'polypeptide(L)'
;MIIHKKYVVEEVFQSIYDKKKICDIRLNQGSFSEMNKNDIIIWFYNIENEEKIIKTQITKIRKFKSFYNGIKNCRLHNIFPNINSIKEALNFYLKPEGFYTKEEEIEQGVLCIEFEIIQ
;
A
#
# COMPACT_ATOMS: atom_id res chain seq x y z
N MET A 1 -1.74 18.34 8.47
CA MET A 1 -1.24 16.96 8.56
C MET A 1 -2.28 16.08 9.22
N ILE A 2 -2.61 14.95 8.59
CA ILE A 2 -3.58 13.99 9.11
C ILE A 2 -2.85 12.71 9.49
N ILE A 3 -3.33 12.04 10.55
CA ILE A 3 -2.79 10.75 10.97
C ILE A 3 -3.80 9.67 10.56
N HIS A 4 -3.33 8.72 9.76
CA HIS A 4 -4.12 7.58 9.32
C HIS A 4 -3.62 6.33 10.03
N LYS A 5 -4.55 5.48 10.48
CA LYS A 5 -4.18 4.23 11.15
C LYS A 5 -4.65 3.07 10.29
N LYS A 6 -3.73 2.20 9.88
CA LYS A 6 -4.03 1.11 8.94
C LYS A 6 -3.56 -0.24 9.48
N TYR A 7 -4.47 -1.19 9.49
CA TYR A 7 -4.16 -2.56 9.85
C TYR A 7 -3.44 -3.27 8.71
N VAL A 8 -2.42 -4.04 9.05
CA VAL A 8 -1.74 -4.94 8.11
C VAL A 8 -1.50 -6.27 8.80
N VAL A 9 -1.36 -7.33 7.99
CA VAL A 9 -0.98 -8.63 8.53
C VAL A 9 0.49 -8.62 8.94
N GLU A 10 0.88 -9.54 9.81
CA GLU A 10 2.24 -9.58 10.37
C GLU A 10 3.33 -9.58 9.30
N GLU A 11 3.16 -10.34 8.24
CA GLU A 11 4.14 -10.41 7.15
C GLU A 11 4.37 -9.06 6.49
N VAL A 12 3.30 -8.32 6.23
CA VAL A 12 3.38 -6.98 5.65
C VAL A 12 4.02 -6.01 6.64
N PHE A 13 3.62 -6.09 7.90
CA PHE A 13 4.21 -5.26 8.96
C PHE A 13 5.73 -5.45 9.02
N GLN A 14 6.18 -6.70 9.02
CA GLN A 14 7.61 -7.02 9.09
C GLN A 14 8.36 -6.47 7.88
N SER A 15 7.77 -6.54 6.69
CA SER A 15 8.40 -6.02 5.48
C SER A 15 8.55 -4.49 5.52
N ILE A 16 7.61 -3.80 6.14
CA ILE A 16 7.72 -2.34 6.36
C ILE A 16 8.81 -2.06 7.38
N TYR A 17 8.80 -2.79 8.50
CA TYR A 17 9.79 -2.64 9.57
C TYR A 17 11.23 -2.83 9.04
N ASP A 18 11.40 -3.82 8.17
CA ASP A 18 12.71 -4.14 7.57
C ASP A 18 13.08 -3.21 6.41
N LYS A 19 12.25 -2.24 6.10
CA LYS A 19 12.44 -1.26 5.01
C LYS A 19 12.52 -1.91 3.62
N LYS A 20 11.90 -3.08 3.47
CA LYS A 20 11.79 -3.77 2.18
C LYS A 20 10.57 -3.31 1.41
N LYS A 21 9.44 -3.11 2.11
CA LYS A 21 8.25 -2.50 1.54
C LYS A 21 8.29 -1.01 1.87
N ILE A 22 8.41 -0.18 0.85
CA ILE A 22 8.55 1.28 0.99
C ILE A 22 7.41 2.06 0.33
N CYS A 23 6.49 1.36 -0.32
CA CYS A 23 5.29 1.97 -0.86
C CYS A 23 4.15 0.98 -0.87
N ASP A 24 2.94 1.52 -0.95
CA ASP A 24 1.72 0.73 -1.03
C ASP A 24 0.89 1.20 -2.21
N ILE A 25 0.20 0.28 -2.88
CA ILE A 25 -0.67 0.60 -4.00
C ILE A 25 -2.09 0.25 -3.63
N ARG A 26 -3.00 1.21 -3.83
CA ARG A 26 -4.41 1.07 -3.49
C ARG A 26 -5.29 1.67 -4.56
N LEU A 27 -6.51 1.18 -4.64
CA LEU A 27 -7.53 1.83 -5.45
C LEU A 27 -7.78 3.22 -4.87
N ASN A 28 -7.96 4.22 -5.75
CA ASN A 28 -8.17 5.61 -5.32
C ASN A 28 -9.59 5.79 -4.81
N GLN A 29 -9.85 5.31 -3.59
CA GLN A 29 -11.17 5.40 -2.96
C GLN A 29 -11.04 5.40 -1.44
N GLY A 30 -12.13 5.79 -0.77
CA GLY A 30 -12.20 5.78 0.69
C GLY A 30 -11.12 6.63 1.32
N SER A 31 -10.60 6.19 2.45
CA SER A 31 -9.60 6.95 3.20
C SER A 31 -8.28 7.13 2.46
N PHE A 32 -7.97 6.24 1.51
CA PHE A 32 -6.74 6.37 0.73
C PHE A 32 -6.79 7.57 -0.22
N SER A 33 -7.98 7.90 -0.76
CA SER A 33 -8.15 9.08 -1.62
C SER A 33 -7.98 10.40 -0.87
N GLU A 34 -8.03 10.36 0.44
CA GLU A 34 -7.89 11.55 1.31
C GLU A 34 -6.46 11.76 1.82
N MET A 35 -5.55 10.85 1.52
CA MET A 35 -4.16 10.95 1.96
C MET A 35 -3.39 12.00 1.17
N ASN A 36 -2.52 12.71 1.86
CA ASN A 36 -1.68 13.76 1.28
C ASN A 36 -0.23 13.58 1.68
N LYS A 37 0.66 14.15 0.85
CA LYS A 37 2.08 14.22 1.19
C LYS A 37 2.24 14.85 2.59
N ASN A 38 3.16 14.30 3.36
CA ASN A 38 3.47 14.67 4.74
C ASN A 38 2.49 14.16 5.80
N ASP A 39 1.39 13.54 5.39
CA ASP A 39 0.52 12.84 6.35
C ASP A 39 1.28 11.68 6.98
N ILE A 40 0.79 11.25 8.14
CA ILE A 40 1.36 10.11 8.88
C ILE A 40 0.49 8.89 8.65
N ILE A 41 1.11 7.73 8.42
CA ILE A 41 0.42 6.45 8.46
C ILE A 41 1.02 5.64 9.59
N ILE A 42 0.16 5.22 10.51
CA ILE A 42 0.52 4.28 11.57
C ILE A 42 0.06 2.91 11.12
N TRP A 43 1.02 2.06 10.75
CA TRP A 43 0.75 0.67 10.40
C TRP A 43 0.73 -0.15 11.67
N PHE A 44 -0.25 -1.04 11.81
CA PHE A 44 -0.34 -1.83 13.03
C PHE A 44 -0.82 -3.25 12.78
N TYR A 45 -0.47 -4.14 13.70
CA TYR A 45 -1.09 -5.45 13.80
C TYR A 45 -1.13 -5.86 15.27
N ASN A 46 -1.99 -6.82 15.58
CA ASN A 46 -2.17 -7.28 16.96
C ASN A 46 -1.67 -8.71 17.10
N ILE A 47 -0.91 -8.97 18.15
CA ILE A 47 -0.46 -10.30 18.52
C ILE A 47 -0.53 -10.45 20.04
N GLU A 48 -1.20 -11.53 20.50
CA GLU A 48 -1.30 -11.85 21.93
C GLU A 48 -1.76 -10.67 22.80
N ASN A 49 -2.81 -9.97 22.36
CA ASN A 49 -3.36 -8.80 23.04
C ASN A 49 -2.42 -7.59 23.06
N GLU A 50 -1.35 -7.63 22.28
CA GLU A 50 -0.42 -6.52 22.16
C GLU A 50 -0.50 -5.91 20.77
N GLU A 51 -0.58 -4.57 20.70
CA GLU A 51 -0.57 -3.85 19.43
C GLU A 51 0.85 -3.45 19.09
N LYS A 52 1.30 -3.86 17.90
CA LYS A 52 2.59 -3.44 17.34
C LYS A 52 2.33 -2.35 16.33
N ILE A 53 3.09 -1.27 16.38
CA ILE A 53 2.93 -0.14 15.46
C ILE A 53 4.25 0.27 14.81
N ILE A 54 4.13 0.81 13.60
CA ILE A 54 5.23 1.51 12.91
C ILE A 54 4.67 2.84 12.44
N LYS A 55 5.36 3.91 12.79
CA LYS A 55 4.97 5.25 12.38
C LYS A 55 5.75 5.64 11.12
N THR A 56 5.02 5.99 10.07
CA THR A 56 5.61 6.39 8.79
C THR A 56 5.06 7.73 8.36
N GLN A 57 5.81 8.42 7.50
CA GLN A 57 5.36 9.66 6.89
C GLN A 57 5.29 9.49 5.38
N ILE A 58 4.22 9.97 4.78
CA ILE A 58 4.03 9.92 3.33
C ILE A 58 4.99 10.92 2.68
N THR A 59 5.86 10.42 1.81
CA THR A 59 6.83 11.25 1.10
C THR A 59 6.37 11.64 -0.30
N LYS A 60 5.55 10.79 -0.92
CA LYS A 60 5.08 11.03 -2.29
C LYS A 60 3.82 10.22 -2.57
N ILE A 61 2.90 10.82 -3.32
CA ILE A 61 1.72 10.14 -3.83
C ILE A 61 1.68 10.31 -5.34
N ARG A 62 1.58 9.18 -6.05
CA ARG A 62 1.47 9.18 -7.51
C ARG A 62 0.19 8.50 -7.92
N LYS A 63 -0.44 9.02 -8.98
CA LYS A 63 -1.68 8.48 -9.53
C LYS A 63 -1.42 7.75 -10.83
N PHE A 64 -2.05 6.60 -10.99
CA PHE A 64 -1.95 5.79 -12.19
C PHE A 64 -3.34 5.37 -12.65
N LYS A 65 -3.45 4.96 -13.91
CA LYS A 65 -4.71 4.50 -14.46
C LYS A 65 -5.01 3.04 -14.13
N SER A 66 -3.98 2.26 -13.79
CA SER A 66 -4.13 0.84 -13.51
C SER A 66 -3.13 0.36 -12.48
N PHE A 67 -3.45 -0.76 -11.85
CA PHE A 67 -2.51 -1.44 -10.96
C PHE A 67 -1.24 -1.84 -11.70
N TYR A 68 -1.38 -2.31 -12.94
CA TYR A 68 -0.22 -2.69 -13.75
C TYR A 68 0.75 -1.51 -13.89
N ASN A 69 0.26 -0.35 -14.29
CA ASN A 69 1.09 0.84 -14.46
C ASN A 69 1.72 1.29 -13.13
N GLY A 70 0.95 1.23 -12.06
CA GLY A 70 1.44 1.60 -10.73
C GLY A 70 2.57 0.68 -10.28
N ILE A 71 2.37 -0.63 -10.37
CA ILE A 71 3.37 -1.61 -9.96
C ILE A 71 4.64 -1.48 -10.80
N LYS A 72 4.48 -1.32 -12.11
CA LYS A 72 5.62 -1.19 -13.03
C LYS A 72 6.46 0.05 -12.70
N ASN A 73 5.81 1.18 -12.44
CA ASN A 73 6.51 2.44 -12.19
C ASN A 73 7.07 2.55 -10.78
N CYS A 74 6.41 1.97 -9.78
CA CYS A 74 6.87 2.00 -8.40
C CYS A 74 7.82 0.85 -8.06
N ARG A 75 7.98 -0.10 -8.96
CA ARG A 75 8.79 -1.31 -8.86
C ARG A 75 8.16 -2.35 -7.93
N LEU A 76 8.03 -3.56 -8.47
CA LEU A 76 7.36 -4.68 -7.81
C LEU A 76 7.86 -4.93 -6.39
N HIS A 77 9.17 -5.04 -6.20
CA HIS A 77 9.72 -5.41 -4.90
C HIS A 77 9.64 -4.32 -3.83
N ASN A 78 9.41 -3.07 -4.24
CA ASN A 78 9.16 -2.00 -3.29
C ASN A 78 7.76 -2.11 -2.67
N ILE A 79 6.84 -2.80 -3.34
CA ILE A 79 5.45 -2.98 -2.93
C ILE A 79 5.27 -4.37 -2.32
N PHE A 80 5.78 -5.40 -3.02
CA PHE A 80 5.68 -6.81 -2.65
C PHE A 80 7.09 -7.42 -2.64
N PRO A 81 7.81 -7.35 -1.53
CA PRO A 81 9.19 -7.84 -1.47
C PRO A 81 9.36 -9.33 -1.82
N ASN A 82 8.31 -10.14 -1.59
CA ASN A 82 8.39 -11.58 -1.75
C ASN A 82 7.66 -12.13 -2.99
N ILE A 83 7.20 -11.24 -3.88
CA ILE A 83 6.50 -11.65 -5.10
C ILE A 83 7.40 -11.42 -6.29
N ASN A 84 7.42 -12.37 -7.22
CA ASN A 84 8.38 -12.39 -8.32
C ASN A 84 7.85 -11.99 -9.70
N SER A 85 6.55 -11.72 -9.83
CA SER A 85 5.98 -11.28 -11.10
C SER A 85 4.86 -10.26 -10.91
N ILE A 86 4.72 -9.38 -11.88
CA ILE A 86 3.62 -8.41 -11.88
C ILE A 86 2.27 -9.14 -11.98
N LYS A 87 2.21 -10.22 -12.76
CA LYS A 87 0.99 -11.02 -12.88
C LYS A 87 0.52 -11.54 -11.53
N GLU A 88 1.44 -12.06 -10.72
CA GLU A 88 1.13 -12.54 -9.39
C GLU A 88 0.65 -11.40 -8.49
N ALA A 89 1.31 -10.26 -8.56
CA ALA A 89 0.91 -9.08 -7.78
C ALA A 89 -0.49 -8.59 -8.19
N LEU A 90 -0.83 -8.60 -9.48
CA LEU A 90 -2.15 -8.19 -9.94
C LEU A 90 -3.27 -9.04 -9.37
N ASN A 91 -3.01 -10.32 -9.08
CA ASN A 91 -4.00 -11.21 -8.49
C ASN A 91 -4.39 -10.81 -7.07
N PHE A 92 -3.60 -9.99 -6.38
CA PHE A 92 -4.00 -9.45 -5.08
C PHE A 92 -5.09 -8.39 -5.21
N TYR A 93 -5.13 -7.69 -6.32
CA TYR A 93 -6.02 -6.55 -6.50
C TYR A 93 -7.25 -6.88 -7.33
N LEU A 94 -7.06 -7.62 -8.42
CA LEU A 94 -8.11 -7.80 -9.42
C LEU A 94 -8.77 -9.18 -9.35
N LYS A 95 -10.09 -9.17 -9.46
CA LYS A 95 -10.89 -10.42 -9.50
C LYS A 95 -10.46 -11.29 -10.69
N PRO A 96 -10.60 -12.62 -10.60
CA PRO A 96 -11.35 -13.33 -9.54
C PRO A 96 -10.61 -13.53 -8.21
N GLU A 97 -9.29 -13.48 -8.16
CA GLU A 97 -8.55 -13.74 -6.93
C GLU A 97 -8.53 -12.52 -5.99
N GLY A 98 -8.49 -11.31 -6.52
CA GLY A 98 -8.42 -10.08 -5.75
C GLY A 98 -9.77 -9.48 -5.42
N PHE A 99 -9.74 -8.26 -4.89
CA PHE A 99 -10.91 -7.60 -4.34
C PHE A 99 -11.68 -6.72 -5.34
N TYR A 100 -11.00 -6.21 -6.37
CA TYR A 100 -11.55 -5.16 -7.22
C TYR A 100 -11.85 -5.66 -8.63
N THR A 101 -12.84 -5.02 -9.28
CA THR A 101 -13.14 -5.29 -10.68
C THR A 101 -12.32 -4.37 -11.58
N LYS A 102 -12.21 -4.74 -12.86
CA LYS A 102 -11.62 -3.88 -13.87
C LYS A 102 -12.37 -2.55 -14.00
N GLU A 103 -13.68 -2.58 -13.84
CA GLU A 103 -14.52 -1.39 -13.91
C GLU A 103 -14.17 -0.41 -12.81
N GLU A 104 -13.98 -0.92 -11.57
CA GLU A 104 -13.58 -0.09 -10.45
C GLU A 104 -12.20 0.53 -10.68
N GLU A 105 -11.28 -0.24 -11.23
CA GLU A 105 -9.93 0.24 -11.56
C GLU A 105 -10.01 1.41 -12.56
N ILE A 106 -10.81 1.26 -13.60
CA ILE A 106 -10.97 2.29 -14.63
C ILE A 106 -11.62 3.55 -14.06
N GLU A 107 -12.67 3.39 -13.26
CA GLU A 107 -13.41 4.51 -12.69
C GLU A 107 -12.62 5.30 -11.64
N GLN A 108 -11.96 4.59 -10.74
CA GLN A 108 -11.35 5.20 -9.56
C GLN A 108 -9.87 5.55 -9.78
N GLY A 109 -9.19 4.77 -10.61
CA GLY A 109 -7.76 4.88 -10.73
C GLY A 109 -7.04 4.29 -9.53
N VAL A 110 -5.72 4.41 -9.53
CA VAL A 110 -4.84 3.75 -8.56
C VAL A 110 -3.88 4.76 -7.97
N LEU A 111 -3.63 4.63 -6.67
CA LEU A 111 -2.65 5.45 -5.95
C LEU A 111 -1.44 4.61 -5.55
N CYS A 112 -0.25 5.16 -5.76
CA CYS A 112 0.97 4.64 -5.18
C CYS A 112 1.40 5.60 -4.08
N ILE A 113 1.47 5.11 -2.85
CA ILE A 113 1.78 5.90 -1.67
C ILE A 113 3.17 5.49 -1.18
N GLU A 114 4.14 6.38 -1.34
CA GLU A 114 5.50 6.16 -0.85
C GLU A 114 5.64 6.76 0.53
N PHE A 115 6.32 6.04 1.41
CA PHE A 115 6.47 6.46 2.80
C PHE A 115 7.85 6.08 3.35
N GLU A 116 8.19 6.68 4.48
CA GLU A 116 9.41 6.32 5.21
C GLU A 116 9.12 6.24 6.70
N ILE A 117 9.87 5.41 7.41
CA ILE A 117 9.74 5.27 8.85
C ILE A 117 10.32 6.52 9.50
N ILE A 118 9.56 7.13 10.43
CA ILE A 118 9.98 8.34 11.13
C ILE A 118 10.30 8.11 12.61
N GLN A 119 10.41 6.83 12.96
CA GLN A 119 10.64 6.55 14.36
C GLN A 119 11.42 5.26 14.55
#